data_520bf1c3c35fbb8cf442009cac71531a
#
_entry.id   520bf1c3c35fbb8cf442009cac71531a
#
_cell.length_a   1.000
_cell.length_b   1.000
_cell.length_c   1.000
_cell.angle_alpha   90.00
_cell.angle_beta   90.00
_cell.angle_gamma   90.00
#
_symmetry.space_group_name_H-M   'P 1'
#
loop_
_entity.id
_entity.type
_entity.pdbx_description
1 polymer ?
#
loop_
_entity_poly.entity_id
_entity_poly.type
_entity_poly.pdbx_seq_one_letter_code
_entity_poly.pdbx_strand_id
1 'polypeptide(L)'
;MNIEIHTPDGQVFHRTDTGPVRIRDYADALQAQLPYPILAARVNHHSRRLTETIDEDCLLELLDLRSNEGNMIYQSSLIFLFVEAVHHVLGKEAAVFVHNSLSKGLYCTIRPAHADGAACKAMEARMRDLVRQGVQFEEIPASEEELLAFTTSHGRMDQAHLLKRSTEHLRPHLDRLMQEEEVYFDYLLPDASYLYLFEVRRYKNGVLLRFPHPSNPAVIPPFQEQPILYSAFSEETRWDRIMGIHTAADLNAVMHKDEQARDLVLLSEALHEKKIAALAQEISDRKKRIILIAGPSSSGKTSFAKRLCIQLRVLGFQPLYLGTDDYFLERNETPLLPNGKPDFESLRALELDLFNAQMNDLLAGKKVDIPVFDFIQGKKIYGQRVTSVAAHQPLVIEGLHCLNPQLTEQIPDEVKFRIYISPLTQLNIDAHNRIPTTDARMLRRLVRDAQFRNYDAVTTINTWEEVRQGEEAFIFPFSEAADAFFNSTCLYEPAALKRYAKPRLEAIDDSCREYAEARRLLRFLAFFDELPDDRIVPNNSILREFIGGSVLVH
;
A
#
# COMPACT_ATOMS: atom_id res chain seq x y z
N MET A 1 9.63 22.50 -32.29
CA MET A 1 9.10 22.32 -30.94
C MET A 1 10.22 22.45 -29.93
N ASN A 2 9.94 23.07 -28.79
CA ASN A 2 10.89 23.21 -27.68
C ASN A 2 10.45 22.26 -26.57
N ILE A 3 11.37 21.43 -26.11
CA ILE A 3 11.10 20.41 -25.09
C ILE A 3 12.03 20.68 -23.92
N GLU A 4 11.44 20.86 -22.74
CA GLU A 4 12.15 20.89 -21.48
C GLU A 4 12.10 19.48 -20.86
N ILE A 5 13.26 18.83 -20.68
CA ILE A 5 13.37 17.44 -20.22
C ILE A 5 13.89 17.43 -18.79
N HIS A 6 13.08 16.91 -17.88
CA HIS A 6 13.45 16.68 -16.49
C HIS A 6 13.83 15.20 -16.28
N THR A 7 14.99 14.97 -15.71
CA THR A 7 15.45 13.60 -15.39
C THR A 7 15.12 13.21 -13.95
N PRO A 8 15.11 11.92 -13.61
CA PRO A 8 14.89 11.44 -12.24
C PRO A 8 15.93 11.94 -11.21
N ASP A 9 17.11 12.38 -11.67
CA ASP A 9 18.18 12.94 -10.82
C ASP A 9 18.10 14.48 -10.70
N GLY A 10 17.02 15.09 -11.19
CA GLY A 10 16.77 16.54 -11.09
C GLY A 10 17.56 17.40 -12.09
N GLN A 11 18.19 16.78 -13.10
CA GLN A 11 18.82 17.54 -14.18
C GLN A 11 17.75 18.02 -15.17
N VAL A 12 17.98 19.19 -15.75
CA VAL A 12 17.09 19.79 -16.75
C VAL A 12 17.85 19.98 -18.06
N PHE A 13 17.28 19.50 -19.15
CA PHE A 13 17.80 19.63 -20.51
C PHE A 13 16.78 20.34 -21.39
N HIS A 14 17.26 21.15 -22.34
CA HIS A 14 16.42 21.77 -23.35
C HIS A 14 16.78 21.23 -24.72
N ARG A 15 15.78 20.86 -25.49
CA ARG A 15 15.92 20.37 -26.88
C ARG A 15 15.01 21.17 -27.80
N THR A 16 15.46 21.36 -29.02
CA THR A 16 14.65 21.96 -30.08
C THR A 16 14.69 21.01 -31.28
N ASP A 17 13.52 20.51 -31.66
CA ASP A 17 13.36 19.58 -32.77
C ASP A 17 12.42 20.18 -33.84
N THR A 18 12.63 19.78 -35.10
CA THR A 18 11.89 20.30 -36.26
C THR A 18 10.70 19.45 -36.68
N GLY A 19 10.49 18.30 -36.01
CA GLY A 19 9.40 17.36 -36.29
C GLY A 19 9.11 16.45 -35.12
N PRO A 20 8.12 15.55 -35.24
CA PRO A 20 7.75 14.61 -34.19
C PRO A 20 8.91 13.69 -33.79
N VAL A 21 9.11 13.46 -32.48
CA VAL A 21 10.18 12.60 -31.94
C VAL A 21 9.57 11.65 -30.92
N ARG A 22 9.97 10.38 -30.93
CA ARG A 22 9.50 9.41 -29.94
C ARG A 22 10.12 9.72 -28.58
N ILE A 23 9.35 9.55 -27.51
CA ILE A 23 9.81 9.75 -26.13
C ILE A 23 11.02 8.89 -25.81
N ARG A 24 11.04 7.64 -26.31
CA ARG A 24 12.17 6.71 -26.16
C ARG A 24 13.48 7.27 -26.72
N ASP A 25 13.44 8.00 -27.82
CA ASP A 25 14.65 8.54 -28.45
C ASP A 25 15.33 9.59 -27.54
N TYR A 26 14.55 10.36 -26.74
CA TYR A 26 15.10 11.25 -25.72
C TYR A 26 15.64 10.46 -24.51
N ALA A 27 14.92 9.43 -24.07
CA ALA A 27 15.36 8.58 -22.98
C ALA A 27 16.69 7.88 -23.31
N ASP A 28 16.81 7.29 -24.50
CA ASP A 28 18.01 6.60 -24.97
C ASP A 28 19.20 7.57 -25.13
N ALA A 29 18.96 8.78 -25.61
CA ALA A 29 20.00 9.81 -25.74
C ALA A 29 20.60 10.26 -24.40
N LEU A 30 19.81 10.19 -23.31
CA LEU A 30 20.24 10.59 -21.97
C LEU A 30 20.66 9.41 -21.09
N GLN A 31 20.35 8.16 -21.49
CA GLN A 31 20.54 6.97 -20.66
C GLN A 31 21.98 6.79 -20.15
N ALA A 32 22.99 7.14 -20.93
CA ALA A 32 24.39 7.05 -20.53
C ALA A 32 24.77 7.98 -19.34
N GLN A 33 23.96 8.99 -19.07
CA GLN A 33 24.15 9.95 -17.99
C GLN A 33 23.31 9.62 -16.76
N LEU A 34 22.45 8.60 -16.83
CA LEU A 34 21.51 8.22 -15.78
C LEU A 34 21.91 6.88 -15.17
N PRO A 35 21.75 6.73 -13.83
CA PRO A 35 22.18 5.52 -13.13
C PRO A 35 21.25 4.32 -13.37
N TYR A 36 20.00 4.56 -13.74
CA TYR A 36 18.98 3.52 -13.91
C TYR A 36 18.24 3.68 -15.23
N PRO A 37 17.71 2.58 -15.80
CA PRO A 37 16.89 2.63 -17.01
C PRO A 37 15.65 3.50 -16.85
N ILE A 38 15.36 4.31 -17.86
CA ILE A 38 14.09 5.04 -17.95
C ILE A 38 13.00 4.08 -18.36
N LEU A 39 11.93 4.01 -17.57
CA LEU A 39 10.85 3.05 -17.71
C LEU A 39 9.53 3.68 -18.17
N ALA A 40 9.35 4.96 -17.90
CA ALA A 40 8.13 5.70 -18.18
C ALA A 40 8.44 7.18 -18.43
N ALA A 41 7.43 7.93 -18.88
CA ALA A 41 7.53 9.36 -19.04
C ALA A 41 6.19 10.06 -18.75
N ARG A 42 6.27 11.37 -18.47
CA ARG A 42 5.11 12.27 -18.47
C ARG A 42 5.35 13.41 -19.43
N VAL A 43 4.31 13.77 -20.16
CA VAL A 43 4.29 14.96 -21.02
C VAL A 43 3.26 15.91 -20.45
N ASN A 44 3.68 17.10 -20.02
CA ASN A 44 2.82 18.08 -19.34
C ASN A 44 2.01 17.42 -18.20
N HIS A 45 2.69 16.65 -17.32
CA HIS A 45 2.13 15.90 -16.19
C HIS A 45 1.15 14.77 -16.55
N HIS A 46 1.03 14.42 -17.83
CA HIS A 46 0.25 13.27 -18.28
C HIS A 46 1.17 12.07 -18.56
N SER A 47 0.85 10.92 -17.98
CA SER A 47 1.56 9.67 -18.24
C SER A 47 1.52 9.28 -19.71
N ARG A 48 2.67 8.88 -20.25
CA ARG A 48 2.86 8.49 -21.65
C ARG A 48 3.72 7.25 -21.76
N ARG A 49 3.45 6.43 -22.79
CA ARG A 49 4.34 5.31 -23.16
C ARG A 49 5.63 5.85 -23.76
N LEU A 50 6.74 5.18 -23.53
CA LEU A 50 8.01 5.52 -24.18
C LEU A 50 7.96 5.37 -25.72
N THR A 51 7.02 4.58 -26.23
CA THR A 51 6.79 4.39 -27.67
C THR A 51 6.00 5.52 -28.33
N GLU A 52 5.34 6.37 -27.56
CA GLU A 52 4.57 7.51 -28.07
C GLU A 52 5.48 8.63 -28.61
N THR A 53 4.89 9.47 -29.44
CA THR A 53 5.58 10.58 -30.12
C THR A 53 5.11 11.91 -29.55
N ILE A 54 6.05 12.84 -29.40
CA ILE A 54 5.82 14.24 -29.06
C ILE A 54 5.92 15.07 -30.34
N ASP A 55 4.98 15.96 -30.56
CA ASP A 55 4.89 16.84 -31.73
C ASP A 55 4.62 18.33 -31.42
N GLU A 56 4.61 18.68 -30.13
CA GLU A 56 4.36 20.04 -29.61
C GLU A 56 5.38 20.46 -28.54
N ASP A 57 5.40 21.75 -28.21
CA ASP A 57 6.20 22.28 -27.09
C ASP A 57 5.68 21.70 -25.78
N CYS A 58 6.57 21.12 -24.95
CA CYS A 58 6.14 20.46 -23.72
C CYS A 58 7.23 20.36 -22.66
N LEU A 59 6.78 20.05 -21.43
CA LEU A 59 7.59 19.51 -20.36
C LEU A 59 7.58 17.99 -20.45
N LEU A 60 8.77 17.37 -20.60
CA LEU A 60 8.96 15.92 -20.58
C LEU A 60 9.66 15.51 -19.29
N GLU A 61 8.97 14.77 -18.43
CA GLU A 61 9.53 14.18 -17.23
C GLU A 61 9.86 12.71 -17.50
N LEU A 62 11.14 12.33 -17.42
CA LEU A 62 11.61 10.95 -17.55
C LEU A 62 11.56 10.25 -16.19
N LEU A 63 11.06 9.02 -16.13
CA LEU A 63 10.83 8.29 -14.91
C LEU A 63 11.56 6.95 -14.92
N ASP A 64 12.27 6.64 -13.85
CA ASP A 64 12.88 5.34 -13.61
C ASP A 64 12.13 4.55 -12.51
N LEU A 65 12.70 3.43 -12.04
CA LEU A 65 12.10 2.55 -11.05
C LEU A 65 11.90 3.21 -9.67
N ARG A 66 12.55 4.34 -9.38
CA ARG A 66 12.37 5.11 -8.14
C ARG A 66 11.00 5.77 -8.06
N SER A 67 10.40 6.09 -9.20
CA SER A 67 9.05 6.61 -9.27
C SER A 67 8.00 5.53 -9.05
N ASN A 68 6.86 5.89 -8.42
CA ASN A 68 5.74 4.97 -8.24
C ASN A 68 5.24 4.41 -9.60
N GLU A 69 5.13 5.25 -10.60
CA GLU A 69 4.67 4.90 -11.94
C GLU A 69 5.64 3.94 -12.66
N GLY A 70 6.94 4.27 -12.68
CA GLY A 70 7.95 3.38 -13.26
C GLY A 70 8.01 2.02 -12.56
N ASN A 71 7.86 2.00 -11.23
CA ASN A 71 7.80 0.75 -10.46
C ASN A 71 6.55 -0.09 -10.80
N MET A 72 5.39 0.53 -10.99
CA MET A 72 4.16 -0.18 -11.37
C MET A 72 4.28 -0.77 -12.78
N ILE A 73 4.76 0.02 -13.76
CA ILE A 73 4.99 -0.43 -15.14
C ILE A 73 5.99 -1.60 -15.17
N TYR A 74 7.06 -1.52 -14.38
CA TYR A 74 8.02 -2.62 -14.25
C TYR A 74 7.36 -3.89 -13.72
N GLN A 75 6.54 -3.79 -12.66
CA GLN A 75 5.84 -4.93 -12.07
C GLN A 75 4.84 -5.55 -13.05
N SER A 76 4.00 -4.76 -13.71
CA SER A 76 3.00 -5.25 -14.67
C SER A 76 3.66 -5.98 -15.84
N SER A 77 4.74 -5.40 -16.41
CA SER A 77 5.49 -6.04 -17.47
C SER A 77 6.20 -7.33 -17.02
N LEU A 78 6.73 -7.34 -15.78
CA LEU A 78 7.35 -8.53 -15.20
C LEU A 78 6.34 -9.64 -14.92
N ILE A 79 5.12 -9.30 -14.48
CA ILE A 79 4.03 -10.26 -14.30
C ILE A 79 3.67 -10.89 -15.66
N PHE A 80 3.53 -10.09 -16.71
CA PHE A 80 3.22 -10.63 -18.04
C PHE A 80 4.30 -11.56 -18.56
N LEU A 81 5.57 -11.18 -18.41
CA LEU A 81 6.71 -12.04 -18.74
C LEU A 81 6.70 -13.34 -17.91
N PHE A 82 6.30 -13.26 -16.63
CA PHE A 82 6.20 -14.44 -15.76
C PHE A 82 5.04 -15.35 -16.18
N VAL A 83 3.89 -14.82 -16.57
CA VAL A 83 2.74 -15.59 -17.08
C VAL A 83 3.14 -16.38 -18.32
N GLU A 84 3.84 -15.75 -19.28
CA GLU A 84 4.36 -16.46 -20.47
C GLU A 84 5.31 -17.61 -20.07
N ALA A 85 6.22 -17.34 -19.15
CA ALA A 85 7.16 -18.37 -18.70
C ALA A 85 6.47 -19.53 -17.96
N VAL A 86 5.42 -19.24 -17.19
CA VAL A 86 4.59 -20.27 -16.54
C VAL A 86 3.90 -21.13 -17.58
N HIS A 87 3.25 -20.53 -18.58
CA HIS A 87 2.57 -21.24 -19.66
C HIS A 87 3.56 -22.07 -20.49
N HIS A 88 4.76 -21.55 -20.75
CA HIS A 88 5.81 -22.29 -21.46
C HIS A 88 6.29 -23.53 -20.69
N VAL A 89 6.46 -23.44 -19.37
CA VAL A 89 7.04 -24.50 -18.53
C VAL A 89 5.98 -25.50 -18.03
N LEU A 90 4.80 -25.01 -17.62
CA LEU A 90 3.77 -25.81 -16.97
C LEU A 90 2.54 -26.07 -17.84
N GLY A 91 2.48 -25.46 -19.02
CA GLY A 91 1.35 -25.57 -19.95
C GLY A 91 0.31 -24.44 -19.78
N LYS A 92 -0.48 -24.21 -20.83
CA LYS A 92 -1.45 -23.10 -20.92
C LYS A 92 -2.61 -23.18 -19.91
N GLU A 93 -2.83 -24.34 -19.30
CA GLU A 93 -3.84 -24.55 -18.25
C GLU A 93 -3.38 -24.04 -16.87
N ALA A 94 -2.13 -23.61 -16.74
CA ALA A 94 -1.55 -23.15 -15.49
C ALA A 94 -1.88 -21.68 -15.24
N ALA A 95 -3.00 -21.39 -14.56
CA ALA A 95 -3.40 -20.04 -14.23
C ALA A 95 -2.55 -19.44 -13.10
N VAL A 96 -2.06 -18.22 -13.30
CA VAL A 96 -1.28 -17.45 -12.35
C VAL A 96 -2.22 -16.50 -11.58
N PHE A 97 -2.03 -16.41 -10.27
CA PHE A 97 -2.73 -15.46 -9.40
C PHE A 97 -1.70 -14.67 -8.61
N VAL A 98 -1.67 -13.37 -8.79
CA VAL A 98 -0.81 -12.45 -8.03
C VAL A 98 -1.57 -12.02 -6.78
N HIS A 99 -0.98 -12.23 -5.59
CA HIS A 99 -1.64 -11.92 -4.32
C HIS A 99 -1.04 -10.68 -3.65
N ASN A 100 0.02 -10.87 -2.87
CA ASN A 100 0.52 -9.88 -1.92
C ASN A 100 2.00 -9.59 -2.14
N SER A 101 2.44 -8.47 -1.61
CA SER A 101 3.87 -8.20 -1.50
C SER A 101 4.46 -8.89 -0.26
N LEU A 102 5.44 -9.76 -0.46
CA LEU A 102 6.22 -10.41 0.58
C LEU A 102 7.71 -10.27 0.27
N SER A 103 8.52 -9.99 1.26
CA SER A 103 9.99 -9.84 1.10
C SER A 103 10.38 -8.87 -0.04
N LYS A 104 9.60 -7.79 -0.18
CA LYS A 104 9.73 -6.79 -1.26
C LYS A 104 9.62 -7.39 -2.67
N GLY A 105 8.85 -8.46 -2.84
CA GLY A 105 8.49 -9.10 -4.10
C GLY A 105 7.00 -9.39 -4.15
N LEU A 106 6.51 -10.04 -5.20
CA LEU A 106 5.12 -10.44 -5.36
C LEU A 106 4.96 -11.93 -5.05
N TYR A 107 4.05 -12.27 -4.16
CA TYR A 107 3.67 -13.65 -3.92
C TYR A 107 2.60 -14.07 -4.92
N CYS A 108 2.89 -15.13 -5.67
CA CYS A 108 2.01 -15.67 -6.70
C CYS A 108 1.68 -17.13 -6.42
N THR A 109 0.48 -17.56 -6.76
CA THR A 109 0.12 -18.99 -6.80
C THR A 109 -0.21 -19.41 -8.23
N ILE A 110 0.05 -20.67 -8.54
CA ILE A 110 -0.21 -21.27 -9.86
C ILE A 110 -1.17 -22.42 -9.67
N ARG A 111 -2.24 -22.51 -10.45
CA ARG A 111 -3.26 -23.56 -10.35
C ARG A 111 -3.62 -24.10 -11.73
N PRO A 112 -3.96 -25.42 -11.86
CA PRO A 112 -3.94 -26.45 -10.82
C PRO A 112 -2.52 -26.96 -10.49
N ALA A 113 -1.50 -26.56 -11.26
CA ALA A 113 -0.11 -26.98 -11.09
C ALA A 113 0.53 -26.35 -9.85
N HIS A 114 1.53 -27.02 -9.30
CA HIS A 114 2.40 -26.47 -8.26
C HIS A 114 3.82 -26.36 -8.81
N ALA A 115 4.42 -25.15 -8.73
CA ALA A 115 5.80 -24.95 -9.12
C ALA A 115 6.74 -25.47 -8.01
N ASP A 116 7.56 -26.46 -8.33
CA ASP A 116 8.68 -26.85 -7.49
C ASP A 116 9.93 -25.99 -7.77
N GLY A 117 11.05 -26.28 -7.11
CA GLY A 117 12.27 -25.50 -7.30
C GLY A 117 12.89 -25.65 -8.70
N ALA A 118 12.65 -26.78 -9.38
CA ALA A 118 13.12 -26.99 -10.74
C ALA A 118 12.28 -26.18 -11.74
N ALA A 119 10.97 -26.19 -11.58
CA ALA A 119 10.06 -25.38 -12.37
C ALA A 119 10.34 -23.86 -12.20
N CYS A 120 10.59 -23.39 -10.97
CA CYS A 120 10.96 -21.99 -10.74
C CYS A 120 12.24 -21.59 -11.51
N LYS A 121 13.27 -22.44 -11.50
CA LYS A 121 14.50 -22.20 -12.26
C LYS A 121 14.27 -22.21 -13.78
N ALA A 122 13.42 -23.12 -14.26
CA ALA A 122 13.08 -23.20 -15.68
C ALA A 122 12.31 -21.94 -16.14
N MET A 123 11.33 -21.48 -15.34
CA MET A 123 10.61 -20.24 -15.61
C MET A 123 11.55 -19.03 -15.62
N GLU A 124 12.44 -18.91 -14.63
CA GLU A 124 13.43 -17.81 -14.59
C GLU A 124 14.37 -17.87 -15.81
N ALA A 125 14.82 -19.04 -16.20
CA ALA A 125 15.67 -19.20 -17.39
C ALA A 125 14.94 -18.76 -18.66
N ARG A 126 13.65 -19.13 -18.81
CA ARG A 126 12.81 -18.68 -19.92
C ARG A 126 12.63 -17.16 -19.94
N MET A 127 12.32 -16.56 -18.80
CA MET A 127 12.20 -15.10 -18.69
C MET A 127 13.51 -14.40 -19.09
N ARG A 128 14.66 -14.87 -18.59
CA ARG A 128 15.97 -14.31 -18.96
C ARG A 128 16.28 -14.46 -20.45
N ASP A 129 15.80 -15.51 -21.08
CA ASP A 129 15.95 -15.72 -22.51
C ASP A 129 15.16 -14.68 -23.32
N LEU A 130 13.91 -14.46 -22.96
CA LEU A 130 13.05 -13.43 -23.56
C LEU A 130 13.60 -12.01 -23.37
N VAL A 131 14.18 -11.73 -22.20
CA VAL A 131 14.87 -10.45 -21.92
C VAL A 131 16.08 -10.27 -22.85
N ARG A 132 16.93 -11.30 -23.02
CA ARG A 132 18.07 -11.24 -23.94
C ARG A 132 17.65 -11.05 -25.39
N GLN A 133 16.51 -11.58 -25.79
CA GLN A 133 15.95 -11.41 -27.13
C GLN A 133 15.30 -10.03 -27.34
N GLY A 134 15.03 -9.28 -26.28
CA GLY A 134 14.32 -8.01 -26.36
C GLY A 134 12.90 -8.13 -26.93
N VAL A 135 12.17 -9.18 -26.53
CA VAL A 135 10.83 -9.44 -27.06
C VAL A 135 9.90 -8.26 -26.71
N GLN A 136 9.17 -7.78 -27.72
CA GLN A 136 8.30 -6.61 -27.59
C GLN A 136 7.04 -6.92 -26.79
N PHE A 137 6.56 -5.96 -26.01
CA PHE A 137 5.19 -5.90 -25.51
C PHE A 137 4.38 -5.10 -26.53
N GLU A 138 3.58 -5.81 -27.33
CA GLU A 138 2.86 -5.22 -28.46
C GLU A 138 1.43 -4.86 -28.04
N GLU A 139 1.07 -3.58 -28.10
CA GLU A 139 -0.32 -3.18 -27.98
C GLU A 139 -1.06 -3.54 -29.27
N ILE A 140 -2.13 -4.32 -29.11
CA ILE A 140 -3.03 -4.68 -30.20
C ILE A 140 -4.18 -3.68 -30.23
N PRO A 141 -4.36 -2.89 -31.31
CA PRO A 141 -5.52 -2.03 -31.44
C PRO A 141 -6.81 -2.84 -31.32
N ALA A 142 -7.64 -2.52 -30.35
CA ALA A 142 -8.90 -3.20 -30.12
C ALA A 142 -9.97 -2.21 -29.63
N SER A 143 -11.18 -2.32 -30.15
CA SER A 143 -12.35 -1.60 -29.66
C SER A 143 -12.84 -2.18 -28.32
N GLU A 144 -13.64 -1.43 -27.58
CA GLU A 144 -14.26 -1.92 -26.33
C GLU A 144 -15.06 -3.21 -26.55
N GLU A 145 -15.73 -3.35 -27.70
CA GLU A 145 -16.49 -4.55 -28.07
C GLU A 145 -15.54 -5.76 -28.27
N GLU A 146 -14.40 -5.56 -28.93
CA GLU A 146 -13.40 -6.60 -29.16
C GLU A 146 -12.72 -7.01 -27.85
N LEU A 147 -12.39 -6.06 -26.96
CA LEU A 147 -11.88 -6.35 -25.63
C LEU A 147 -12.87 -7.18 -24.79
N LEU A 148 -14.15 -6.81 -24.85
CA LEU A 148 -15.21 -7.54 -24.16
C LEU A 148 -15.41 -8.95 -24.73
N ALA A 149 -15.35 -9.10 -26.05
CA ALA A 149 -15.45 -10.40 -26.72
C ALA A 149 -14.24 -11.28 -26.36
N PHE A 150 -13.03 -10.70 -26.36
CA PHE A 150 -11.80 -11.37 -25.97
C PHE A 150 -11.87 -11.90 -24.54
N THR A 151 -12.17 -11.04 -23.57
CA THR A 151 -12.24 -11.42 -22.14
C THR A 151 -13.30 -12.49 -21.88
N THR A 152 -14.46 -12.37 -22.55
CA THR A 152 -15.56 -13.33 -22.42
C THR A 152 -15.17 -14.70 -23.00
N SER A 153 -14.57 -14.74 -24.20
CA SER A 153 -14.17 -15.99 -24.86
C SER A 153 -13.05 -16.73 -24.13
N HIS A 154 -12.19 -16.00 -23.39
CA HIS A 154 -11.12 -16.56 -22.59
C HIS A 154 -11.52 -16.84 -21.13
N GLY A 155 -12.82 -16.70 -20.79
CA GLY A 155 -13.32 -16.99 -19.43
C GLY A 155 -12.90 -15.98 -18.36
N ARG A 156 -12.39 -14.81 -18.76
CA ARG A 156 -11.97 -13.73 -17.85
C ARG A 156 -13.17 -12.85 -17.48
N MET A 157 -14.10 -13.44 -16.75
CA MET A 157 -15.39 -12.81 -16.46
C MET A 157 -15.27 -11.60 -15.53
N ASP A 158 -14.27 -11.56 -14.66
CA ASP A 158 -13.93 -10.41 -13.83
C ASP A 158 -13.56 -9.19 -14.68
N GLN A 159 -12.62 -9.33 -15.62
CA GLN A 159 -12.28 -8.28 -16.60
C GLN A 159 -13.48 -7.90 -17.47
N ALA A 160 -14.24 -8.87 -17.98
CA ALA A 160 -15.42 -8.61 -18.79
C ALA A 160 -16.48 -7.78 -18.04
N HIS A 161 -16.66 -8.00 -16.74
CA HIS A 161 -17.55 -7.20 -15.91
C HIS A 161 -17.03 -5.77 -15.70
N LEU A 162 -15.72 -5.58 -15.56
CA LEU A 162 -15.11 -4.26 -15.42
C LEU A 162 -15.21 -3.47 -16.74
N LEU A 163 -14.97 -4.10 -17.89
CA LEU A 163 -15.06 -3.49 -19.22
C LEU A 163 -16.47 -3.00 -19.55
N LYS A 164 -17.52 -3.73 -19.16
CA LYS A 164 -18.93 -3.31 -19.35
C LYS A 164 -19.28 -2.00 -18.66
N ARG A 165 -18.45 -1.54 -17.74
CA ARG A 165 -18.71 -0.37 -16.93
C ARG A 165 -18.13 0.90 -17.51
N SER A 166 -17.50 0.86 -18.69
CA SER A 166 -16.84 1.97 -19.37
C SER A 166 -16.85 3.27 -18.56
N THR A 167 -15.78 3.59 -17.89
CA THR A 167 -15.66 4.86 -17.18
C THR A 167 -14.64 5.73 -17.92
N GLU A 168 -14.83 7.02 -17.87
CA GLU A 168 -13.93 8.03 -18.46
C GLU A 168 -12.46 7.85 -18.06
N HIS A 169 -12.21 7.18 -16.92
CA HIS A 169 -10.88 7.02 -16.36
C HIS A 169 -10.19 5.70 -16.72
N LEU A 170 -10.93 4.66 -17.11
CA LEU A 170 -10.37 3.38 -17.53
C LEU A 170 -9.92 3.45 -18.99
N ARG A 171 -8.70 2.99 -19.26
CA ARG A 171 -8.14 2.89 -20.61
C ARG A 171 -7.64 1.46 -20.83
N PRO A 172 -8.55 0.51 -20.94
CA PRO A 172 -8.19 -0.87 -21.17
C PRO A 172 -7.56 -1.03 -22.56
N HIS A 173 -6.55 -1.85 -22.66
CA HIS A 173 -5.89 -2.20 -23.92
C HIS A 173 -5.48 -3.66 -23.90
N LEU A 174 -5.39 -4.26 -25.09
CA LEU A 174 -4.93 -5.61 -25.30
C LEU A 174 -3.44 -5.58 -25.62
N ASP A 175 -2.62 -6.28 -24.84
CA ASP A 175 -1.21 -6.42 -25.12
C ASP A 175 -0.87 -7.87 -25.44
N ARG A 176 0.10 -8.06 -26.34
CA ARG A 176 0.65 -9.35 -26.73
C ARG A 176 2.12 -9.45 -26.36
N LEU A 177 2.48 -10.60 -25.80
CA LEU A 177 3.86 -11.04 -25.60
C LEU A 177 4.02 -12.45 -26.18
N MET A 178 4.72 -12.59 -27.27
CA MET A 178 4.82 -13.85 -28.01
C MET A 178 3.44 -14.36 -28.46
N GLN A 179 2.95 -15.44 -27.85
CA GLN A 179 1.64 -16.05 -28.12
C GLN A 179 0.62 -15.81 -27.01
N GLU A 180 1.01 -15.05 -25.99
CA GLU A 180 0.12 -14.71 -24.88
C GLU A 180 -0.50 -13.34 -25.12
N GLU A 181 -1.79 -13.23 -24.87
CA GLU A 181 -2.55 -11.99 -24.96
C GLU A 181 -3.26 -11.72 -23.63
N GLU A 182 -3.21 -10.45 -23.19
CA GLU A 182 -3.76 -10.05 -21.90
C GLU A 182 -4.32 -8.63 -21.96
N VAL A 183 -5.41 -8.37 -21.22
CA VAL A 183 -5.96 -7.03 -21.07
C VAL A 183 -5.28 -6.35 -19.87
N TYR A 184 -4.73 -5.18 -20.12
CA TYR A 184 -4.14 -4.30 -19.10
C TYR A 184 -4.89 -2.97 -19.01
N PHE A 185 -4.80 -2.34 -17.86
CA PHE A 185 -5.38 -1.03 -17.57
C PHE A 185 -4.30 0.05 -17.34
N ASP A 186 -3.05 -0.37 -17.22
CA ASP A 186 -1.86 0.47 -17.08
C ASP A 186 -0.84 0.12 -18.18
N TYR A 187 0.07 1.05 -18.47
CA TYR A 187 1.06 0.87 -19.51
C TYR A 187 2.06 -0.26 -19.18
N LEU A 188 2.58 -0.88 -20.25
CA LEU A 188 3.69 -1.80 -20.18
C LEU A 188 4.98 -1.17 -20.74
N LEU A 189 6.12 -1.79 -20.44
CA LEU A 189 7.41 -1.45 -21.01
C LEU A 189 7.40 -1.67 -22.55
N PRO A 190 8.29 -1.00 -23.30
CA PRO A 190 8.37 -1.22 -24.74
C PRO A 190 8.77 -2.66 -25.12
N ASP A 191 9.70 -3.24 -24.40
CA ASP A 191 10.18 -4.60 -24.62
C ASP A 191 10.78 -5.21 -23.34
N ALA A 192 10.99 -6.52 -23.34
CA ALA A 192 11.46 -7.27 -22.19
C ALA A 192 12.90 -6.89 -21.74
N SER A 193 13.72 -6.24 -22.58
CA SER A 193 15.11 -5.88 -22.22
C SER A 193 15.18 -4.86 -21.08
N TYR A 194 14.11 -4.11 -20.85
CA TYR A 194 13.98 -3.19 -19.71
C TYR A 194 13.86 -3.90 -18.36
N LEU A 195 13.52 -5.20 -18.35
CA LEU A 195 13.41 -6.01 -17.13
C LEU A 195 14.78 -6.56 -16.71
N TYR A 196 15.66 -5.67 -16.26
CA TYR A 196 17.08 -5.94 -16.05
C TYR A 196 17.42 -6.83 -14.87
N LEU A 197 16.58 -6.85 -13.81
CA LEU A 197 16.81 -7.65 -12.60
C LEU A 197 15.50 -8.26 -12.08
N PHE A 198 15.49 -9.58 -11.92
CA PHE A 198 14.41 -10.33 -11.27
C PHE A 198 14.91 -11.68 -10.77
N GLU A 199 14.16 -12.29 -9.86
CA GLU A 199 14.37 -13.65 -9.32
C GLU A 199 13.01 -14.35 -9.19
N VAL A 200 12.94 -15.61 -9.59
CA VAL A 200 11.77 -16.48 -9.38
C VAL A 200 12.10 -17.51 -8.30
N ARG A 201 11.50 -17.35 -7.13
CA ARG A 201 11.84 -18.13 -5.95
C ARG A 201 10.64 -18.91 -5.44
N ARG A 202 10.79 -20.22 -5.24
CA ARG A 202 9.77 -21.00 -4.53
C ARG A 202 9.61 -20.50 -3.09
N TYR A 203 8.36 -20.27 -2.66
CA TYR A 203 8.05 -19.89 -1.29
C TYR A 203 6.72 -20.49 -0.84
N LYS A 204 6.75 -21.26 0.26
CA LYS A 204 5.56 -21.99 0.78
C LYS A 204 4.85 -22.77 -0.34
N ASN A 205 3.55 -22.49 -0.57
CA ASN A 205 2.72 -23.14 -1.59
C ASN A 205 2.69 -22.38 -2.94
N GLY A 206 3.55 -21.40 -3.10
CA GLY A 206 3.58 -20.54 -4.29
C GLY A 206 5.00 -20.14 -4.68
N VAL A 207 5.08 -19.02 -5.38
CA VAL A 207 6.29 -18.45 -5.94
C VAL A 207 6.40 -16.99 -5.52
N LEU A 208 7.59 -16.54 -5.18
CA LEU A 208 7.94 -15.12 -5.07
C LEU A 208 8.58 -14.66 -6.36
N LEU A 209 7.95 -13.70 -7.01
CA LEU A 209 8.52 -12.95 -8.11
C LEU A 209 9.19 -11.71 -7.52
N ARG A 210 10.53 -11.71 -7.49
CA ARG A 210 11.33 -10.69 -6.82
C ARG A 210 12.02 -9.79 -7.85
N PHE A 211 12.12 -8.51 -7.53
CA PHE A 211 12.67 -7.46 -8.40
C PHE A 211 13.27 -6.35 -7.55
N PRO A 212 14.01 -5.38 -8.16
CA PRO A 212 14.57 -4.26 -7.42
C PRO A 212 13.50 -3.41 -6.74
N HIS A 213 13.85 -2.83 -5.60
CA HIS A 213 12.95 -1.94 -4.87
C HIS A 213 13.24 -0.47 -5.23
N PRO A 214 12.24 0.44 -5.26
CA PRO A 214 12.46 1.86 -5.56
C PRO A 214 13.53 2.54 -4.72
N SER A 215 13.72 2.12 -3.46
CA SER A 215 14.77 2.66 -2.59
C SER A 215 16.19 2.28 -3.01
N ASN A 216 16.37 1.22 -3.79
CA ASN A 216 17.66 0.81 -4.36
C ASN A 216 17.46 -0.02 -5.63
N PRO A 217 17.31 0.63 -6.81
CA PRO A 217 17.09 -0.04 -8.07
C PRO A 217 18.24 -0.90 -8.59
N ALA A 218 19.44 -0.78 -8.01
CA ALA A 218 20.63 -1.49 -8.47
C ALA A 218 20.65 -2.98 -8.08
N VAL A 219 19.85 -3.39 -7.08
CA VAL A 219 19.90 -4.76 -6.55
C VAL A 219 18.51 -5.27 -6.17
N ILE A 220 18.33 -6.58 -6.27
CA ILE A 220 17.19 -7.24 -5.63
C ILE A 220 17.44 -7.27 -4.12
N PRO A 221 16.54 -6.76 -3.26
CA PRO A 221 16.71 -6.76 -1.82
C PRO A 221 17.01 -8.16 -1.27
N PRO A 222 17.79 -8.33 -0.19
CA PRO A 222 17.96 -9.63 0.45
C PRO A 222 16.62 -10.28 0.79
N PHE A 223 16.53 -11.60 0.63
CA PHE A 223 15.33 -12.32 1.04
C PHE A 223 15.17 -12.28 2.56
N GLN A 224 13.99 -11.92 3.02
CA GLN A 224 13.60 -11.95 4.43
C GLN A 224 12.39 -12.85 4.60
N GLU A 225 12.51 -13.83 5.49
CA GLU A 225 11.37 -14.67 5.88
C GLU A 225 10.36 -13.81 6.64
N GLN A 226 9.10 -13.86 6.24
CA GLN A 226 8.01 -13.08 6.84
C GLN A 226 6.83 -13.99 7.23
N PRO A 227 7.01 -14.86 8.23
CA PRO A 227 6.00 -15.85 8.60
C PRO A 227 4.74 -15.24 9.19
N ILE A 228 4.86 -14.15 9.95
CA ILE A 228 3.71 -13.46 10.56
C ILE A 228 2.85 -12.84 9.46
N LEU A 229 3.47 -12.12 8.54
CA LEU A 229 2.78 -11.49 7.42
C LEU A 229 2.16 -12.55 6.49
N TYR A 230 2.88 -13.64 6.18
CA TYR A 230 2.35 -14.74 5.38
C TYR A 230 1.12 -15.40 6.04
N SER A 231 1.16 -15.60 7.36
CA SER A 231 0.03 -16.15 8.11
C SER A 231 -1.19 -15.23 8.05
N ALA A 232 -0.98 -13.93 8.21
CA ALA A 232 -2.03 -12.92 8.10
C ALA A 232 -2.70 -12.95 6.72
N PHE A 233 -1.92 -13.00 5.65
CA PHE A 233 -2.45 -13.12 4.29
C PHE A 233 -3.21 -14.44 4.07
N SER A 234 -2.71 -15.54 4.61
CA SER A 234 -3.38 -16.84 4.48
C SER A 234 -4.74 -16.88 5.21
N GLU A 235 -4.84 -16.19 6.33
CA GLU A 235 -6.10 -16.04 7.07
C GLU A 235 -7.11 -15.21 6.27
N GLU A 236 -6.69 -14.06 5.73
CA GLU A 236 -7.55 -13.20 4.91
C GLU A 236 -8.06 -13.95 3.66
N THR A 237 -7.17 -14.62 2.92
CA THR A 237 -7.57 -15.44 1.76
C THR A 237 -8.64 -16.48 2.12
N ARG A 238 -8.63 -17.01 3.35
CA ARG A 238 -9.68 -17.90 3.83
C ARG A 238 -11.01 -17.17 4.01
N TRP A 239 -10.99 -15.93 4.53
CA TRP A 239 -12.19 -15.12 4.73
C TRP A 239 -12.80 -14.66 3.42
N ASP A 240 -11.97 -14.19 2.45
CA ASP A 240 -12.44 -13.82 1.13
C ASP A 240 -13.15 -14.97 0.43
N ARG A 241 -12.62 -16.21 0.60
CA ARG A 241 -13.27 -17.42 0.08
C ARG A 241 -14.61 -17.68 0.75
N ILE A 242 -14.73 -17.47 2.06
CA ILE A 242 -15.99 -17.64 2.79
C ILE A 242 -17.02 -16.60 2.33
N MET A 243 -16.60 -15.37 2.07
CA MET A 243 -17.47 -14.30 1.60
C MET A 243 -17.74 -14.33 0.09
N GLY A 244 -16.93 -15.10 -0.67
CA GLY A 244 -17.07 -15.19 -2.13
C GLY A 244 -16.71 -13.92 -2.87
N ILE A 245 -15.85 -13.06 -2.29
CA ILE A 245 -15.42 -11.79 -2.87
C ILE A 245 -13.91 -11.81 -3.01
N HIS A 246 -13.42 -11.90 -4.25
CA HIS A 246 -12.01 -12.01 -4.58
C HIS A 246 -11.51 -10.87 -5.45
N THR A 247 -12.41 -10.29 -6.27
CA THR A 247 -12.08 -9.27 -7.24
C THR A 247 -12.98 -8.04 -7.10
N ALA A 248 -12.58 -6.95 -7.74
CA ALA A 248 -13.39 -5.73 -7.83
C ALA A 248 -14.77 -6.02 -8.46
N ALA A 249 -14.84 -6.94 -9.44
CA ALA A 249 -16.09 -7.35 -10.05
C ALA A 249 -17.05 -8.03 -9.06
N ASP A 250 -16.52 -8.90 -8.18
CA ASP A 250 -17.33 -9.54 -7.13
C ASP A 250 -17.88 -8.51 -6.14
N LEU A 251 -17.03 -7.58 -5.70
CA LEU A 251 -17.44 -6.50 -4.80
C LEU A 251 -18.55 -5.65 -5.42
N ASN A 252 -18.39 -5.26 -6.68
CA ASN A 252 -19.37 -4.45 -7.39
C ASN A 252 -20.72 -5.18 -7.51
N ALA A 253 -20.72 -6.49 -7.76
CA ALA A 253 -21.95 -7.27 -7.81
C ALA A 253 -22.75 -7.24 -6.51
N VAL A 254 -22.06 -7.13 -5.37
CA VAL A 254 -22.65 -6.96 -4.04
C VAL A 254 -23.15 -5.52 -3.83
N MET A 255 -22.36 -4.51 -4.25
CA MET A 255 -22.70 -3.09 -4.06
C MET A 255 -23.99 -2.67 -4.78
N HIS A 256 -24.40 -3.37 -5.85
CA HIS A 256 -25.67 -3.10 -6.55
C HIS A 256 -26.94 -3.49 -5.78
N LYS A 257 -26.81 -4.17 -4.66
CA LYS A 257 -27.93 -4.69 -3.86
C LYS A 257 -27.79 -4.22 -2.42
N ASP A 258 -28.61 -3.26 -2.01
CA ASP A 258 -28.55 -2.61 -0.70
C ASP A 258 -28.48 -3.59 0.48
N GLU A 259 -29.25 -4.68 0.42
CA GLU A 259 -29.25 -5.71 1.45
C GLU A 259 -27.91 -6.46 1.52
N GLN A 260 -27.36 -6.85 0.35
CA GLN A 260 -26.08 -7.55 0.29
C GLN A 260 -24.91 -6.63 0.68
N ALA A 261 -24.94 -5.36 0.28
CA ALA A 261 -23.95 -4.37 0.69
C ALA A 261 -23.96 -4.18 2.22
N ARG A 262 -25.15 -4.10 2.82
CA ARG A 262 -25.32 -4.05 4.27
C ARG A 262 -24.77 -5.29 4.97
N ASP A 263 -25.11 -6.47 4.47
CA ASP A 263 -24.62 -7.75 5.04
C ASP A 263 -23.10 -7.85 4.96
N LEU A 264 -22.49 -7.43 3.85
CA LEU A 264 -21.03 -7.40 3.71
C LEU A 264 -20.37 -6.49 4.75
N VAL A 265 -20.93 -5.29 4.96
CA VAL A 265 -20.42 -4.37 5.98
C VAL A 265 -20.51 -5.01 7.37
N LEU A 266 -21.67 -5.56 7.72
CA LEU A 266 -21.88 -6.19 9.04
C LEU A 266 -20.96 -7.40 9.25
N LEU A 267 -20.76 -8.24 8.24
CA LEU A 267 -19.86 -9.40 8.32
C LEU A 267 -18.40 -8.96 8.48
N SER A 268 -17.96 -7.96 7.71
CA SER A 268 -16.58 -7.42 7.81
C SER A 268 -16.31 -6.84 9.21
N GLU A 269 -17.25 -6.09 9.75
CA GLU A 269 -17.12 -5.51 11.09
C GLU A 269 -17.19 -6.56 12.20
N ALA A 270 -18.05 -7.56 12.07
CA ALA A 270 -18.12 -8.69 13.00
C ALA A 270 -16.81 -9.50 13.02
N LEU A 271 -16.17 -9.66 11.85
CA LEU A 271 -14.87 -10.30 11.75
C LEU A 271 -13.78 -9.52 12.48
N HIS A 272 -13.72 -8.19 12.30
CA HIS A 272 -12.80 -7.33 13.03
C HIS A 272 -13.03 -7.45 14.55
N GLU A 273 -14.28 -7.38 15.01
CA GLU A 273 -14.60 -7.50 16.42
C GLU A 273 -14.16 -8.85 17.01
N LYS A 274 -14.42 -9.95 16.28
CA LYS A 274 -13.96 -11.30 16.67
C LYS A 274 -12.45 -11.38 16.80
N LYS A 275 -11.69 -10.79 15.88
CA LYS A 275 -10.22 -10.77 15.91
C LYS A 275 -9.69 -9.94 17.08
N ILE A 276 -10.27 -8.77 17.34
CA ILE A 276 -9.89 -7.90 18.46
C ILE A 276 -10.18 -8.58 19.80
N ALA A 277 -11.32 -9.25 19.93
CA ALA A 277 -11.66 -10.03 21.11
C ALA A 277 -10.68 -11.18 21.34
N ALA A 278 -10.28 -11.90 20.29
CA ALA A 278 -9.29 -12.98 20.38
C ALA A 278 -7.92 -12.46 20.84
N LEU A 279 -7.47 -11.30 20.33
CA LEU A 279 -6.23 -10.65 20.76
C LEU A 279 -6.31 -10.22 22.24
N ALA A 280 -7.44 -9.65 22.69
CA ALA A 280 -7.63 -9.30 24.08
C ALA A 280 -7.57 -10.53 24.99
N GLN A 281 -8.16 -11.66 24.58
CA GLN A 281 -8.10 -12.93 25.30
C GLN A 281 -6.65 -13.42 25.39
N GLU A 282 -5.89 -13.43 24.28
CA GLU A 282 -4.49 -13.84 24.26
C GLU A 282 -3.62 -12.99 25.19
N ILE A 283 -3.81 -11.67 25.18
CA ILE A 283 -3.11 -10.73 26.07
C ILE A 283 -3.40 -11.09 27.53
N SER A 284 -4.65 -11.38 27.86
CA SER A 284 -5.10 -11.81 29.20
C SER A 284 -4.45 -13.13 29.61
N ASP A 285 -4.52 -14.16 28.78
CA ASP A 285 -4.00 -15.50 29.06
C ASP A 285 -2.47 -15.49 29.26
N ARG A 286 -1.77 -14.69 28.45
CA ARG A 286 -0.33 -14.47 28.57
C ARG A 286 0.07 -13.48 29.67
N LYS A 287 -0.89 -12.91 30.39
CA LYS A 287 -0.69 -11.93 31.51
C LYS A 287 0.19 -10.75 31.12
N LYS A 288 0.03 -10.25 29.89
CA LYS A 288 0.81 -9.13 29.35
C LYS A 288 0.29 -7.81 29.91
N ARG A 289 1.22 -6.88 30.23
CA ARG A 289 0.87 -5.59 30.85
C ARG A 289 1.18 -4.39 29.98
N ILE A 290 2.12 -4.50 29.05
CA ILE A 290 2.46 -3.46 28.07
C ILE A 290 2.06 -3.95 26.70
N ILE A 291 1.02 -3.38 26.12
CA ILE A 291 0.54 -3.68 24.78
C ILE A 291 1.03 -2.58 23.85
N LEU A 292 1.90 -2.92 22.93
CA LEU A 292 2.55 -2.00 21.98
C LEU A 292 1.93 -2.18 20.60
N ILE A 293 1.32 -1.12 20.07
CA ILE A 293 0.61 -1.13 18.78
C ILE A 293 1.34 -0.21 17.82
N ALA A 294 1.96 -0.78 16.79
CA ALA A 294 2.58 -0.01 15.72
C ALA A 294 1.99 -0.37 14.36
N GLY A 295 2.14 0.54 13.43
CA GLY A 295 1.73 0.38 12.05
C GLY A 295 1.95 1.66 11.27
N PRO A 296 1.91 1.59 9.93
CA PRO A 296 2.18 2.72 9.08
C PRO A 296 1.08 3.80 9.20
N SER A 297 1.34 4.96 8.63
CA SER A 297 0.36 6.06 8.59
C SER A 297 -0.96 5.58 7.94
N SER A 298 -2.08 6.04 8.48
CA SER A 298 -3.44 5.67 8.04
C SER A 298 -3.76 4.16 8.13
N SER A 299 -3.11 3.43 9.03
CA SER A 299 -3.45 2.02 9.29
C SER A 299 -4.63 1.83 10.27
N GLY A 300 -5.12 2.88 10.93
CA GLY A 300 -6.21 2.80 11.91
C GLY A 300 -5.78 2.39 13.32
N LYS A 301 -4.52 2.70 13.69
CA LYS A 301 -3.94 2.38 15.00
C LYS A 301 -4.82 2.85 16.18
N THR A 302 -5.25 4.11 16.12
CA THR A 302 -5.98 4.76 17.21
C THR A 302 -7.33 4.10 17.44
N SER A 303 -8.12 3.90 16.39
CA SER A 303 -9.41 3.20 16.47
C SER A 303 -9.26 1.77 16.94
N PHE A 304 -8.26 1.05 16.43
CA PHE A 304 -7.96 -0.32 16.86
C PHE A 304 -7.58 -0.38 18.34
N ALA A 305 -6.67 0.50 18.81
CA ALA A 305 -6.24 0.54 20.20
C ALA A 305 -7.41 0.80 21.15
N LYS A 306 -8.32 1.72 20.79
CA LYS A 306 -9.51 2.01 21.58
C LYS A 306 -10.51 0.85 21.58
N ARG A 307 -10.71 0.16 20.44
CA ARG A 307 -11.52 -1.08 20.38
C ARG A 307 -10.90 -2.19 21.24
N LEU A 308 -9.58 -2.36 21.20
CA LEU A 308 -8.87 -3.33 22.05
C LEU A 308 -9.05 -3.00 23.54
N CYS A 309 -8.98 -1.73 23.92
CA CYS A 309 -9.28 -1.29 25.28
C CYS A 309 -10.71 -1.67 25.71
N ILE A 310 -11.70 -1.60 24.82
CA ILE A 310 -13.07 -2.02 25.10
C ILE A 310 -13.11 -3.54 25.35
N GLN A 311 -12.47 -4.35 24.52
CA GLN A 311 -12.43 -5.80 24.70
C GLN A 311 -11.68 -6.23 25.98
N LEU A 312 -10.61 -5.54 26.33
CA LEU A 312 -9.93 -5.76 27.63
C LEU A 312 -10.84 -5.41 28.82
N ARG A 313 -11.69 -4.38 28.69
CA ARG A 313 -12.69 -4.05 29.73
C ARG A 313 -13.78 -5.13 29.86
N VAL A 314 -14.19 -5.76 28.75
CA VAL A 314 -15.13 -6.89 28.78
C VAL A 314 -14.54 -8.06 29.56
N LEU A 315 -13.20 -8.25 29.55
CA LEU A 315 -12.49 -9.24 30.34
C LEU A 315 -12.23 -8.82 31.81
N GLY A 316 -12.74 -7.65 32.22
CA GLY A 316 -12.62 -7.15 33.59
C GLY A 316 -11.38 -6.29 33.86
N PHE A 317 -10.56 -5.99 32.85
CA PHE A 317 -9.43 -5.07 33.00
C PHE A 317 -9.86 -3.59 32.90
N GLN A 318 -8.98 -2.70 33.36
CA GLN A 318 -9.13 -1.25 33.18
C GLN A 318 -7.89 -0.70 32.46
N PRO A 319 -7.77 -0.89 31.14
CA PRO A 319 -6.57 -0.49 30.42
C PRO A 319 -6.39 1.03 30.42
N LEU A 320 -5.14 1.49 30.60
CA LEU A 320 -4.76 2.87 30.35
C LEU A 320 -4.27 3.00 28.91
N TYR A 321 -4.92 3.86 28.13
CA TYR A 321 -4.53 4.17 26.75
C TYR A 321 -3.54 5.34 26.70
N LEU A 322 -2.48 5.21 25.90
CA LEU A 322 -1.43 6.20 25.68
C LEU A 322 -1.03 6.27 24.21
N GLY A 323 -0.83 7.49 23.69
CA GLY A 323 -0.16 7.72 22.42
C GLY A 323 1.32 8.06 22.63
N THR A 324 2.22 7.55 21.80
CA THR A 324 3.64 7.97 21.84
C THR A 324 3.81 9.41 21.39
N ASP A 325 2.85 9.95 20.65
CA ASP A 325 2.87 11.33 20.18
C ASP A 325 2.84 12.36 21.32
N ASP A 326 2.36 11.98 22.49
CA ASP A 326 2.41 12.79 23.71
C ASP A 326 3.86 13.01 24.22
N TYR A 327 4.81 12.19 23.75
CA TYR A 327 6.21 12.22 24.16
C TYR A 327 7.15 12.87 23.13
N PHE A 328 6.65 13.56 22.12
CA PHE A 328 7.51 14.33 21.22
C PHE A 328 8.36 15.34 21.97
N LEU A 329 9.60 15.52 21.52
CA LEU A 329 10.45 16.65 21.93
C LEU A 329 9.76 17.97 21.55
N GLU A 330 10.07 19.03 22.28
CA GLU A 330 9.57 20.36 21.90
C GLU A 330 10.09 20.75 20.51
N ARG A 331 9.35 21.60 19.78
CA ARG A 331 9.62 21.92 18.37
C ARG A 331 11.06 22.41 18.10
N ASN A 332 11.63 23.13 19.06
CA ASN A 332 13.01 23.64 18.98
C ASN A 332 14.09 22.58 19.26
N GLU A 333 13.69 21.41 19.79
CA GLU A 333 14.59 20.29 20.11
C GLU A 333 14.43 19.15 19.10
N THR A 334 13.38 19.19 18.26
CA THR A 334 13.11 18.16 17.25
C THR A 334 14.27 18.09 16.24
N PRO A 335 14.81 16.90 15.93
CA PRO A 335 15.84 16.73 14.90
C PRO A 335 15.41 17.31 13.56
N LEU A 336 16.38 17.77 12.78
CA LEU A 336 16.10 18.33 11.45
C LEU A 336 16.51 17.35 10.34
N LEU A 337 15.70 17.26 9.31
CA LEU A 337 16.04 16.63 8.04
C LEU A 337 17.13 17.45 7.31
N PRO A 338 17.83 16.86 6.32
CA PRO A 338 18.83 17.57 5.52
C PRO A 338 18.30 18.83 4.82
N ASN A 339 16.99 18.92 4.57
CA ASN A 339 16.32 20.08 4.00
C ASN A 339 15.93 21.16 5.04
N GLY A 340 16.32 20.98 6.32
CA GLY A 340 16.05 21.90 7.43
C GLY A 340 14.64 21.82 8.02
N LYS A 341 13.79 20.91 7.55
CA LYS A 341 12.47 20.66 8.17
C LYS A 341 12.60 19.76 9.42
N PRO A 342 11.72 19.89 10.43
CA PRO A 342 11.68 18.98 11.56
C PRO A 342 11.39 17.54 11.12
N ASP A 343 12.17 16.58 11.64
CA ASP A 343 12.01 15.15 11.39
C ASP A 343 11.15 14.50 12.49
N PHE A 344 9.83 14.54 12.30
CA PHE A 344 8.87 13.91 13.23
C PHE A 344 8.74 12.38 13.01
N GLU A 345 9.27 11.85 11.91
CA GLU A 345 9.21 10.41 11.64
C GLU A 345 10.33 9.63 12.35
N SER A 346 11.37 10.31 12.80
CA SER A 346 12.49 9.70 13.53
C SER A 346 12.13 9.34 14.97
N LEU A 347 12.60 8.18 15.43
CA LEU A 347 12.54 7.82 16.86
C LEU A 347 13.19 8.88 17.77
N ARG A 348 14.19 9.59 17.25
CA ARG A 348 14.89 10.66 17.98
C ARG A 348 14.02 11.91 18.24
N ALA A 349 12.86 11.99 17.60
CA ALA A 349 11.89 13.04 17.90
C ALA A 349 11.11 12.79 19.20
N LEU A 350 11.24 11.59 19.80
CA LEU A 350 10.61 11.21 21.05
C LEU A 350 11.57 11.34 22.23
N GLU A 351 11.07 11.75 23.38
CA GLU A 351 11.79 11.81 24.65
C GLU A 351 11.81 10.43 25.32
N LEU A 352 12.72 9.56 24.86
CA LEU A 352 12.79 8.14 25.22
C LEU A 352 13.03 7.90 26.71
N ASP A 353 13.88 8.70 27.34
CA ASP A 353 14.18 8.58 28.77
C ASP A 353 12.95 8.86 29.64
N LEU A 354 12.23 9.94 29.32
CA LEU A 354 10.98 10.27 29.99
C LEU A 354 9.95 9.17 29.81
N PHE A 355 9.78 8.68 28.57
CA PHE A 355 8.86 7.60 28.25
C PHE A 355 9.15 6.35 29.08
N ASN A 356 10.40 5.85 29.05
CA ASN A 356 10.79 4.65 29.79
C ASN A 356 10.66 4.82 31.30
N ALA A 357 11.07 5.96 31.84
CA ALA A 357 10.94 6.25 33.27
C ALA A 357 9.47 6.22 33.71
N GLN A 358 8.59 6.90 32.98
CA GLN A 358 7.17 6.94 33.28
C GLN A 358 6.47 5.58 33.12
N MET A 359 6.82 4.79 32.10
CA MET A 359 6.27 3.43 31.94
C MET A 359 6.68 2.51 33.09
N ASN A 360 7.94 2.56 33.53
CA ASN A 360 8.42 1.78 34.68
C ASN A 360 7.77 2.23 35.99
N ASP A 361 7.58 3.53 36.19
CA ASP A 361 6.88 4.05 37.37
C ASP A 361 5.39 3.64 37.39
N LEU A 362 4.70 3.65 36.23
CA LEU A 362 3.34 3.14 36.12
C LEU A 362 3.28 1.63 36.41
N LEU A 363 4.22 0.83 35.88
CA LEU A 363 4.31 -0.61 36.17
C LEU A 363 4.53 -0.89 37.64
N ALA A 364 5.25 -0.01 38.34
CA ALA A 364 5.48 -0.07 39.78
C ALA A 364 4.30 0.47 40.61
N GLY A 365 3.23 0.94 39.98
CA GLY A 365 2.03 1.51 40.64
C GLY A 365 2.21 2.93 41.18
N LYS A 366 3.29 3.61 40.79
CA LYS A 366 3.53 5.00 41.19
C LYS A 366 2.59 5.96 40.43
N LYS A 367 2.39 7.13 41.01
CA LYS A 367 1.66 8.23 40.40
C LYS A 367 2.58 8.97 39.40
N VAL A 368 2.11 9.14 38.17
CA VAL A 368 2.84 9.76 37.05
C VAL A 368 2.00 10.87 36.44
N ASP A 369 2.64 11.98 36.08
CA ASP A 369 2.03 13.06 35.30
C ASP A 369 2.42 12.87 33.82
N ILE A 370 1.51 12.27 33.06
CA ILE A 370 1.71 11.97 31.64
C ILE A 370 1.55 13.27 30.84
N PRO A 371 2.55 13.63 29.99
CA PRO A 371 2.44 14.82 29.16
C PRO A 371 1.29 14.71 28.15
N VAL A 372 0.78 15.86 27.71
CA VAL A 372 -0.08 16.00 26.53
C VAL A 372 0.64 16.93 25.57
N PHE A 373 0.91 16.47 24.36
CA PHE A 373 1.62 17.27 23.38
C PHE A 373 0.65 18.19 22.61
N ASP A 374 0.87 19.50 22.71
CA ASP A 374 0.16 20.50 21.91
C ASP A 374 0.87 20.70 20.58
N PHE A 375 0.33 20.13 19.51
CA PHE A 375 0.89 20.21 18.16
C PHE A 375 0.90 21.65 17.58
N ILE A 376 -0.02 22.50 18.03
CA ILE A 376 -0.07 23.91 17.57
C ILE A 376 1.10 24.69 18.18
N GLN A 377 1.29 24.59 19.49
CA GLN A 377 2.36 25.28 20.21
C GLN A 377 3.71 24.54 20.08
N GLY A 378 3.71 23.25 19.77
CA GLY A 378 4.89 22.39 19.71
C GLY A 378 5.53 22.15 21.07
N LYS A 379 4.71 21.98 22.11
CA LYS A 379 5.15 21.84 23.52
C LYS A 379 4.35 20.78 24.27
N LYS A 380 5.00 20.20 25.30
CA LYS A 380 4.34 19.33 26.28
C LYS A 380 3.62 20.14 27.35
N ILE A 381 2.40 19.72 27.68
CA ILE A 381 1.59 20.29 28.77
C ILE A 381 1.47 19.23 29.88
N TYR A 382 1.80 19.59 31.09
CA TYR A 382 1.71 18.74 32.26
C TYR A 382 0.53 19.13 33.17
N GLY A 383 0.22 18.29 34.16
CA GLY A 383 -0.86 18.51 35.15
C GLY A 383 -2.26 18.10 34.70
N GLN A 384 -2.43 17.72 33.43
CA GLN A 384 -3.71 17.32 32.88
C GLN A 384 -4.02 15.82 33.01
N ARG A 385 -2.97 14.96 33.06
CA ARG A 385 -3.12 13.49 33.04
C ARG A 385 -2.31 12.81 34.13
N VAL A 386 -2.57 13.25 35.37
CA VAL A 386 -1.93 12.65 36.55
C VAL A 386 -2.64 11.36 36.92
N THR A 387 -1.97 10.20 36.78
CA THR A 387 -2.57 8.88 36.96
C THR A 387 -1.63 7.87 37.60
N SER A 388 -2.16 6.74 38.04
CA SER A 388 -1.42 5.53 38.42
C SER A 388 -2.18 4.31 37.94
N VAL A 389 -1.54 3.16 37.82
CA VAL A 389 -2.19 1.93 37.39
C VAL A 389 -2.05 0.82 38.43
N ALA A 390 -3.09 0.00 38.59
CA ALA A 390 -3.04 -1.16 39.46
C ALA A 390 -2.11 -2.27 38.92
N ALA A 391 -1.69 -3.18 39.80
CA ALA A 391 -0.71 -4.23 39.46
C ALA A 391 -1.12 -5.12 38.28
N HIS A 392 -2.42 -5.29 38.02
CA HIS A 392 -2.95 -6.10 36.93
C HIS A 392 -3.49 -5.28 35.75
N GLN A 393 -3.43 -3.97 35.83
CA GLN A 393 -3.98 -3.06 34.83
C GLN A 393 -3.02 -2.96 33.63
N PRO A 394 -3.46 -3.23 32.39
CA PRO A 394 -2.61 -3.12 31.22
C PRO A 394 -2.48 -1.67 30.73
N LEU A 395 -1.33 -1.37 30.12
CA LEU A 395 -1.06 -0.15 29.38
C LEU A 395 -1.18 -0.46 27.88
N VAL A 396 -2.05 0.22 27.17
CA VAL A 396 -2.21 0.11 25.71
C VAL A 396 -1.59 1.34 25.08
N ILE A 397 -0.46 1.13 24.41
CA ILE A 397 0.39 2.19 23.87
C ILE A 397 0.39 2.08 22.35
N GLU A 398 0.01 3.14 21.66
CA GLU A 398 0.07 3.18 20.20
C GLU A 398 1.02 4.27 19.69
N GLY A 399 1.66 3.99 18.57
CA GLY A 399 2.53 4.94 17.88
C GLY A 399 3.36 4.27 16.79
N LEU A 400 4.03 5.10 16.01
CA LEU A 400 4.82 4.63 14.87
C LEU A 400 5.96 3.69 15.32
N HIS A 401 6.60 4.00 16.43
CA HIS A 401 7.81 3.33 16.91
C HIS A 401 7.55 2.22 17.94
N CYS A 402 6.29 1.86 18.23
CA CYS A 402 5.99 0.89 19.29
C CYS A 402 6.59 -0.51 19.09
N LEU A 403 7.01 -0.89 17.88
CA LEU A 403 7.74 -2.13 17.62
C LEU A 403 9.26 -1.96 17.59
N ASN A 404 9.79 -0.73 17.63
CA ASN A 404 11.21 -0.49 17.69
C ASN A 404 11.71 -0.83 19.11
N PRO A 405 12.67 -1.78 19.28
CA PRO A 405 13.18 -2.17 20.59
C PRO A 405 13.74 -1.01 21.42
N GLN A 406 14.31 -0.01 20.76
CA GLN A 406 14.89 1.17 21.42
C GLN A 406 13.84 2.01 22.17
N LEU A 407 12.57 2.05 21.70
CA LEU A 407 11.52 2.79 22.40
C LEU A 407 11.28 2.26 23.82
N THR A 408 11.40 0.95 24.01
CA THR A 408 11.07 0.27 25.28
C THR A 408 12.25 -0.52 25.82
N GLU A 409 13.48 -0.04 25.59
CA GLU A 409 14.70 -0.76 25.95
C GLU A 409 14.82 -1.05 27.45
N GLN A 410 14.31 -0.13 28.29
CA GLN A 410 14.36 -0.25 29.76
C GLN A 410 13.16 -1.01 30.34
N ILE A 411 12.26 -1.54 29.51
CA ILE A 411 11.07 -2.29 29.96
C ILE A 411 11.32 -3.79 29.68
N PRO A 412 11.05 -4.71 30.65
CA PRO A 412 11.23 -6.15 30.44
C PRO A 412 10.35 -6.70 29.31
N ASP A 413 10.90 -7.61 28.50
CA ASP A 413 10.16 -8.19 27.36
C ASP A 413 9.02 -9.12 27.79
N GLU A 414 9.12 -9.74 28.97
CA GLU A 414 8.12 -10.65 29.50
C GLU A 414 6.75 -10.00 29.71
N VAL A 415 6.72 -8.69 29.98
CA VAL A 415 5.48 -7.93 30.19
C VAL A 415 4.90 -7.35 28.90
N LYS A 416 5.65 -7.41 27.77
CA LYS A 416 5.26 -6.81 26.50
C LYS A 416 4.41 -7.76 25.64
N PHE A 417 3.47 -7.19 24.88
CA PHE A 417 2.77 -7.81 23.77
C PHE A 417 2.75 -6.83 22.59
N ARG A 418 3.32 -7.23 21.49
CA ARG A 418 3.54 -6.37 20.32
C ARG A 418 2.55 -6.70 19.22
N ILE A 419 1.84 -5.70 18.73
CA ILE A 419 0.85 -5.83 17.66
C ILE A 419 1.27 -4.95 16.50
N TYR A 420 1.44 -5.56 15.32
CA TYR A 420 1.58 -4.82 14.07
C TYR A 420 0.22 -4.70 13.39
N ILE A 421 -0.21 -3.47 13.06
CA ILE A 421 -1.47 -3.20 12.36
C ILE A 421 -1.20 -2.58 10.99
N SER A 422 -1.78 -3.15 9.93
CA SER A 422 -1.72 -2.58 8.59
C SER A 422 -2.95 -2.98 7.79
N PRO A 423 -3.45 -2.13 6.87
CA PRO A 423 -4.53 -2.53 5.97
C PRO A 423 -3.92 -3.35 4.83
N LEU A 424 -4.05 -4.67 4.92
CA LEU A 424 -3.61 -5.60 3.88
C LEU A 424 -4.80 -5.96 3.00
N THR A 425 -4.91 -5.30 1.86
CA THR A 425 -5.97 -5.59 0.89
C THR A 425 -5.68 -6.92 0.19
N GLN A 426 -6.61 -7.86 0.28
CA GLN A 426 -6.60 -9.13 -0.45
C GLN A 426 -7.44 -9.07 -1.72
N LEU A 427 -8.37 -8.10 -1.78
CA LEU A 427 -9.15 -7.83 -2.96
C LEU A 427 -8.21 -7.41 -4.10
N ASN A 428 -8.37 -8.04 -5.25
CA ASN A 428 -7.65 -7.71 -6.47
C ASN A 428 -8.58 -7.06 -7.49
N ILE A 429 -8.00 -6.39 -8.48
CA ILE A 429 -8.76 -5.94 -9.67
C ILE A 429 -9.16 -7.18 -10.47
N ASP A 430 -8.17 -8.02 -10.81
CA ASP A 430 -8.30 -9.32 -11.47
C ASP A 430 -7.17 -10.26 -11.04
N ALA A 431 -6.96 -11.38 -11.74
CA ALA A 431 -5.95 -12.38 -11.39
C ALA A 431 -4.50 -11.83 -11.39
N HIS A 432 -4.20 -10.84 -12.22
CA HIS A 432 -2.86 -10.30 -12.41
C HIS A 432 -2.68 -8.90 -11.80
N ASN A 433 -3.77 -8.12 -11.70
CA ASN A 433 -3.75 -6.75 -11.22
C ASN A 433 -4.19 -6.70 -9.75
N ARG A 434 -3.21 -6.62 -8.86
CA ARG A 434 -3.45 -6.49 -7.42
C ARG A 434 -3.67 -5.03 -7.00
N ILE A 435 -4.31 -4.85 -5.86
CA ILE A 435 -4.41 -3.54 -5.21
C ILE A 435 -3.20 -3.33 -4.30
N PRO A 436 -2.36 -2.32 -4.56
CA PRO A 436 -1.26 -1.99 -3.65
C PRO A 436 -1.78 -1.49 -2.29
N THR A 437 -1.23 -2.00 -1.21
CA THR A 437 -1.53 -1.52 0.16
C THR A 437 -1.27 -0.02 0.32
N THR A 438 -0.29 0.50 -0.42
CA THR A 438 0.02 1.93 -0.46
C THR A 438 -1.13 2.78 -0.96
N ASP A 439 -1.89 2.31 -1.95
CA ASP A 439 -3.00 3.05 -2.54
C ASP A 439 -4.20 3.11 -1.58
N ALA A 440 -4.54 2.00 -0.94
CA ALA A 440 -5.58 1.98 0.09
C ALA A 440 -5.26 2.98 1.22
N ARG A 441 -4.01 3.03 1.66
CA ARG A 441 -3.56 3.95 2.71
C ARG A 441 -3.48 5.41 2.25
N MET A 442 -3.09 5.66 1.01
CA MET A 442 -3.12 6.99 0.39
C MET A 442 -4.56 7.53 0.37
N LEU A 443 -5.52 6.72 -0.06
CA LEU A 443 -6.93 7.12 -0.07
C LEU A 443 -7.46 7.40 1.34
N ARG A 444 -7.16 6.53 2.33
CA ARG A 444 -7.50 6.80 3.73
C ARG A 444 -6.92 8.12 4.21
N ARG A 445 -5.63 8.37 3.92
CA ARG A 445 -4.95 9.61 4.31
C ARG A 445 -5.58 10.83 3.66
N LEU A 446 -5.83 10.76 2.34
CA LEU A 446 -6.43 11.86 1.58
C LEU A 446 -7.80 12.25 2.13
N VAL A 447 -8.63 11.26 2.43
CA VAL A 447 -9.96 11.50 3.00
C VAL A 447 -9.86 12.07 4.42
N ARG A 448 -9.02 11.49 5.28
CA ARG A 448 -8.82 11.96 6.67
C ARG A 448 -8.25 13.39 6.71
N ASP A 449 -7.18 13.63 5.97
CA ASP A 449 -6.45 14.90 6.02
C ASP A 449 -7.32 16.06 5.51
N ALA A 450 -8.18 15.80 4.50
CA ALA A 450 -9.15 16.77 4.04
C ALA A 450 -10.27 17.05 5.06
N GLN A 451 -10.70 16.04 5.83
CA GLN A 451 -11.81 16.21 6.81
C GLN A 451 -11.35 16.81 8.14
N PHE A 452 -10.15 16.44 8.61
CA PHE A 452 -9.74 16.72 10.00
C PHE A 452 -8.48 17.58 10.12
N ARG A 453 -7.70 17.76 9.03
CA ARG A 453 -6.44 18.48 9.07
C ARG A 453 -6.40 19.69 8.16
N ASN A 454 -7.49 19.93 7.43
CA ASN A 454 -7.63 21.01 6.46
C ASN A 454 -6.52 21.02 5.37
N TYR A 455 -6.03 19.81 4.99
CA TYR A 455 -5.11 19.64 3.86
C TYR A 455 -5.90 19.28 2.61
N ASP A 456 -5.53 19.90 1.49
CA ASP A 456 -6.06 19.53 0.18
C ASP A 456 -5.39 18.24 -0.35
N ALA A 457 -5.89 17.75 -1.48
CA ALA A 457 -5.37 16.52 -2.08
C ALA A 457 -3.95 16.69 -2.62
N VAL A 458 -3.60 17.88 -3.14
CA VAL A 458 -2.27 18.19 -3.65
C VAL A 458 -1.24 18.10 -2.52
N THR A 459 -1.51 18.74 -1.38
CA THR A 459 -0.64 18.71 -0.20
C THR A 459 -0.45 17.27 0.30
N THR A 460 -1.55 16.48 0.35
CA THR A 460 -1.48 15.09 0.81
C THR A 460 -0.62 14.22 -0.11
N ILE A 461 -0.80 14.33 -1.44
CA ILE A 461 -0.01 13.57 -2.41
C ILE A 461 1.46 13.97 -2.35
N ASN A 462 1.75 15.27 -2.26
CA ASN A 462 3.12 15.80 -2.25
C ASN A 462 3.92 15.35 -1.01
N THR A 463 3.27 15.20 0.15
CA THR A 463 3.92 14.75 1.39
C THR A 463 4.03 13.23 1.50
N TRP A 464 3.41 12.47 0.60
CA TRP A 464 3.32 11.01 0.73
C TRP A 464 4.68 10.32 0.62
N GLU A 465 5.56 10.80 -0.24
CA GLU A 465 6.89 10.21 -0.40
C GLU A 465 7.73 10.32 0.88
N GLU A 466 7.69 11.46 1.58
CA GLU A 466 8.38 11.65 2.88
C GLU A 466 7.85 10.65 3.92
N VAL A 467 6.53 10.43 3.96
CA VAL A 467 5.91 9.42 4.85
C VAL A 467 6.38 8.01 4.50
N ARG A 468 6.44 7.66 3.21
CA ARG A 468 6.91 6.35 2.75
C ARG A 468 8.36 6.07 3.15
N GLN A 469 9.23 7.06 3.02
CA GLN A 469 10.63 6.96 3.43
C GLN A 469 10.76 6.74 4.94
N GLY A 470 9.97 7.45 5.75
CA GLY A 470 9.93 7.23 7.21
C GLY A 470 9.46 5.81 7.58
N GLU A 471 8.45 5.28 6.90
CA GLU A 471 7.95 3.92 7.13
C GLU A 471 8.97 2.84 6.78
N GLU A 472 9.67 2.98 5.65
CA GLU A 472 10.75 2.07 5.23
C GLU A 472 11.92 2.06 6.23
N ALA A 473 12.23 3.21 6.82
CA ALA A 473 13.32 3.34 7.77
C ALA A 473 12.96 2.88 9.19
N PHE A 474 11.74 3.18 9.65
CA PHE A 474 11.43 3.13 11.07
C PHE A 474 10.29 2.17 11.46
N ILE A 475 9.52 1.62 10.50
CA ILE A 475 8.38 0.75 10.81
C ILE A 475 8.58 -0.66 10.25
N PHE A 476 8.76 -0.78 8.94
CA PHE A 476 8.79 -2.08 8.26
C PHE A 476 9.92 -3.00 8.73
N PRO A 477 11.13 -2.52 9.11
CA PRO A 477 12.19 -3.40 9.63
C PRO A 477 11.80 -4.13 10.91
N PHE A 478 10.85 -3.60 11.69
CA PHE A 478 10.43 -4.16 12.97
C PHE A 478 9.09 -4.92 12.91
N SER A 479 8.45 -5.00 11.76
CA SER A 479 7.11 -5.62 11.63
C SER A 479 7.08 -7.10 12.03
N GLU A 480 8.15 -7.85 11.75
CA GLU A 480 8.27 -9.26 12.12
C GLU A 480 8.66 -9.48 13.61
N ALA A 481 8.92 -8.41 14.37
CA ALA A 481 9.11 -8.49 15.83
C ALA A 481 7.77 -8.49 16.60
N ALA A 482 6.64 -8.41 15.91
CA ALA A 482 5.30 -8.44 16.53
C ALA A 482 4.96 -9.84 17.07
N ASP A 483 4.23 -9.89 18.19
CA ASP A 483 3.62 -11.12 18.70
C ASP A 483 2.35 -11.47 17.88
N ALA A 484 1.66 -10.46 17.36
CA ALA A 484 0.45 -10.62 16.58
C ALA A 484 0.33 -9.58 15.46
N PHE A 485 -0.41 -9.93 14.43
CA PHE A 485 -0.77 -9.04 13.32
C PHE A 485 -2.27 -8.80 13.30
N PHE A 486 -2.67 -7.55 13.05
CA PHE A 486 -4.07 -7.19 12.81
C PHE A 486 -4.21 -6.54 11.44
N ASN A 487 -5.00 -7.16 10.55
CA ASN A 487 -5.40 -6.53 9.30
C ASN A 487 -6.57 -5.58 9.54
N SER A 488 -6.37 -4.31 9.23
CA SER A 488 -7.38 -3.26 9.43
C SER A 488 -8.22 -2.96 8.18
N THR A 489 -8.05 -3.72 7.10
CA THR A 489 -8.84 -3.55 5.88
C THR A 489 -10.25 -4.13 6.05
N CYS A 490 -11.24 -3.41 5.56
CA CYS A 490 -12.59 -3.91 5.31
C CYS A 490 -12.77 -4.13 3.81
N LEU A 491 -13.37 -5.25 3.39
CA LEU A 491 -13.56 -5.54 1.95
C LEU A 491 -14.34 -4.46 1.20
N TYR A 492 -15.29 -3.80 1.88
CA TYR A 492 -16.12 -2.73 1.30
C TYR A 492 -15.41 -1.36 1.25
N GLU A 493 -14.19 -1.27 1.75
CA GLU A 493 -13.49 0.01 1.96
C GLU A 493 -13.26 0.82 0.68
N PRO A 494 -12.82 0.24 -0.47
CA PRO A 494 -12.67 1.02 -1.71
C PRO A 494 -13.99 1.67 -2.16
N ALA A 495 -15.11 0.94 -2.02
CA ALA A 495 -16.45 1.43 -2.32
C ALA A 495 -16.88 2.59 -1.41
N ALA A 496 -16.54 2.51 -0.12
CA ALA A 496 -16.86 3.56 0.84
C ALA A 496 -15.98 4.82 0.67
N LEU A 497 -14.67 4.65 0.43
CA LEU A 497 -13.74 5.76 0.27
C LEU A 497 -13.95 6.52 -1.04
N LYS A 498 -14.44 5.87 -2.09
CA LYS A 498 -14.64 6.46 -3.42
C LYS A 498 -15.44 7.76 -3.36
N ARG A 499 -16.56 7.77 -2.66
CA ARG A 499 -17.44 8.95 -2.49
C ARG A 499 -16.70 10.18 -1.98
N TYR A 500 -15.73 9.98 -1.10
CA TYR A 500 -14.99 11.06 -0.45
C TYR A 500 -13.72 11.44 -1.21
N ALA A 501 -13.03 10.47 -1.79
CA ALA A 501 -11.75 10.69 -2.46
C ALA A 501 -11.92 11.22 -3.88
N LYS A 502 -12.89 10.68 -4.66
CA LYS A 502 -13.08 11.03 -6.08
C LYS A 502 -13.20 12.53 -6.33
N PRO A 503 -14.13 13.29 -5.67
CA PRO A 503 -14.27 14.72 -5.94
C PRO A 503 -13.00 15.53 -5.64
N ARG A 504 -12.21 15.09 -4.65
CA ARG A 504 -10.96 15.75 -4.26
C ARG A 504 -9.84 15.55 -5.26
N LEU A 505 -9.78 14.35 -5.84
CA LEU A 505 -8.82 14.02 -6.90
C LEU A 505 -9.18 14.69 -8.24
N GLU A 506 -10.48 14.77 -8.57
CA GLU A 506 -10.98 15.46 -9.76
C GLU A 506 -10.74 16.97 -9.73
N ALA A 507 -10.62 17.56 -8.54
CA ALA A 507 -10.36 18.99 -8.37
C ALA A 507 -8.88 19.38 -8.62
N ILE A 508 -7.97 18.42 -8.81
CA ILE A 508 -6.56 18.70 -9.12
C ILE A 508 -6.45 19.06 -10.60
N ASP A 509 -5.94 20.28 -10.84
CA ASP A 509 -5.73 20.85 -12.16
C ASP A 509 -4.57 20.16 -12.89
N ASP A 510 -4.64 20.07 -14.22
CA ASP A 510 -3.64 19.40 -15.06
C ASP A 510 -2.29 20.13 -15.11
N SER A 511 -2.25 21.40 -14.73
CA SER A 511 -1.01 22.15 -14.53
C SER A 511 -0.23 21.74 -13.26
N CYS A 512 -0.85 20.99 -12.35
CA CYS A 512 -0.22 20.53 -11.12
C CYS A 512 0.67 19.30 -11.37
N ARG A 513 1.84 19.27 -10.74
CA ARG A 513 2.76 18.11 -10.78
C ARG A 513 2.10 16.81 -10.29
N GLU A 514 1.19 16.92 -9.31
CA GLU A 514 0.47 15.81 -8.68
C GLU A 514 -0.66 15.25 -9.54
N TYR A 515 -0.95 15.87 -10.68
CA TYR A 515 -2.04 15.48 -11.59
C TYR A 515 -1.94 14.02 -12.06
N ALA A 516 -0.74 13.56 -12.46
CA ALA A 516 -0.55 12.19 -12.90
C ALA A 516 -0.92 11.16 -11.81
N GLU A 517 -0.53 11.42 -10.56
CA GLU A 517 -0.86 10.55 -9.43
C GLU A 517 -2.36 10.62 -9.10
N ALA A 518 -2.96 11.81 -9.18
CA ALA A 518 -4.40 11.97 -9.01
C ALA A 518 -5.20 11.17 -10.07
N ARG A 519 -4.77 11.24 -11.33
CA ARG A 519 -5.39 10.47 -12.43
C ARG A 519 -5.21 8.96 -12.23
N ARG A 520 -4.06 8.52 -11.73
CA ARG A 520 -3.81 7.12 -11.38
C ARG A 520 -4.76 6.64 -10.27
N LEU A 521 -4.94 7.42 -9.21
CA LEU A 521 -5.86 7.09 -8.12
C LEU A 521 -7.33 7.13 -8.58
N LEU A 522 -7.70 8.03 -9.50
CA LEU A 522 -9.03 8.04 -10.10
C LEU A 522 -9.28 6.79 -10.96
N ARG A 523 -8.28 6.32 -11.72
CA ARG A 523 -8.37 5.03 -12.44
C ARG A 523 -8.58 3.88 -11.45
N PHE A 524 -7.82 3.85 -10.36
CA PHE A 524 -8.01 2.85 -9.32
C PHE A 524 -9.44 2.87 -8.75
N LEU A 525 -9.98 4.04 -8.42
CA LEU A 525 -11.35 4.18 -7.92
C LEU A 525 -12.41 3.83 -8.97
N ALA A 526 -12.08 3.93 -10.26
CA ALA A 526 -13.00 3.60 -11.35
C ALA A 526 -13.35 2.11 -11.40
N PHE A 527 -12.50 1.23 -10.87
CA PHE A 527 -12.80 -0.20 -10.77
C PHE A 527 -13.93 -0.54 -9.80
N PHE A 528 -14.29 0.36 -8.89
CA PHE A 528 -15.25 0.11 -7.81
C PHE A 528 -16.53 0.91 -7.97
N ASP A 529 -17.65 0.33 -7.53
CA ASP A 529 -18.86 1.06 -7.26
C ASP A 529 -18.79 1.76 -5.91
N GLU A 530 -19.61 2.80 -5.76
CA GLU A 530 -19.76 3.45 -4.46
C GLU A 530 -20.63 2.59 -3.53
N LEU A 531 -20.31 2.63 -2.24
CA LEU A 531 -21.18 2.09 -1.21
C LEU A 531 -22.52 2.85 -1.26
N PRO A 532 -23.68 2.17 -1.40
CA PRO A 532 -24.97 2.82 -1.59
C PRO A 532 -25.31 3.83 -0.47
N ASP A 533 -25.05 3.43 0.77
CA ASP A 533 -25.30 4.24 1.95
C ASP A 533 -24.18 4.03 2.98
N ASP A 534 -23.37 5.07 3.23
CA ASP A 534 -22.28 5.00 4.20
C ASP A 534 -22.75 5.01 5.66
N ARG A 535 -24.03 5.32 5.93
CA ARG A 535 -24.63 5.25 7.28
C ARG A 535 -24.70 3.81 7.80
N ILE A 536 -24.64 2.82 6.92
CA ILE A 536 -24.58 1.40 7.32
C ILE A 536 -23.24 1.02 7.96
N VAL A 537 -22.18 1.82 7.77
CA VAL A 537 -20.89 1.61 8.43
C VAL A 537 -21.03 1.96 9.92
N PRO A 538 -20.77 1.03 10.85
CA PRO A 538 -20.91 1.29 12.28
C PRO A 538 -20.02 2.44 12.75
N ASN A 539 -20.48 3.18 13.74
CA ASN A 539 -19.77 4.35 14.28
C ASN A 539 -18.48 4.01 15.06
N ASN A 540 -18.28 2.75 15.42
CA ASN A 540 -17.05 2.20 16.02
C ASN A 540 -16.13 1.52 14.99
N SER A 541 -16.48 1.53 13.70
CA SER A 541 -15.62 1.02 12.63
C SER A 541 -14.28 1.77 12.56
N ILE A 542 -13.22 1.06 12.24
CA ILE A 542 -11.90 1.67 11.94
C ILE A 542 -12.02 2.66 10.77
N LEU A 543 -12.88 2.36 9.79
CA LEU A 543 -13.07 3.22 8.63
C LEU A 543 -13.62 4.61 9.02
N ARG A 544 -14.39 4.72 10.10
CA ARG A 544 -14.92 5.99 10.61
C ARG A 544 -13.84 6.98 11.07
N GLU A 545 -12.64 6.50 11.41
CA GLU A 545 -11.47 7.37 11.64
C GLU A 545 -11.13 8.23 10.42
N PHE A 546 -11.46 7.75 9.22
CA PHE A 546 -11.15 8.42 7.96
C PHE A 546 -12.35 9.16 7.37
N ILE A 547 -13.52 8.50 7.28
CA ILE A 547 -14.72 9.06 6.66
C ILE A 547 -15.58 9.91 7.62
N GLY A 548 -15.21 9.97 8.90
CA GLY A 548 -15.93 10.74 9.93
C GLY A 548 -17.06 9.98 10.62
N GLY A 549 -17.59 10.58 11.68
CA GLY A 549 -18.68 9.99 12.50
C GLY A 549 -18.21 8.89 13.46
N SER A 550 -16.93 8.84 13.80
CA SER A 550 -16.39 7.92 14.80
C SER A 550 -16.84 8.31 16.21
N VAL A 551 -17.23 7.31 17.03
CA VAL A 551 -17.42 7.47 18.49
C VAL A 551 -16.13 7.23 19.26
N LEU A 552 -15.06 6.80 18.58
CA LEU A 552 -13.79 6.44 19.20
C LEU A 552 -12.73 7.54 19.03
N VAL A 553 -12.73 8.23 17.89
CA VAL A 553 -11.71 9.22 17.51
C VAL A 553 -12.42 10.52 17.11
N HIS A 554 -11.96 11.64 17.65
CA HIS A 554 -12.50 12.98 17.39
C HIS A 554 -11.54 13.79 16.55
#